data_3aefa89420e310ea341d14fb6e287dc2
#
_entry.id   3aefa89420e310ea341d14fb6e287dc2
#
_cell.length_a   1.000
_cell.length_b   1.000
_cell.length_c   1.000
_cell.angle_alpha   90.00
_cell.angle_beta   90.00
_cell.angle_gamma   90.00
#
_symmetry.space_group_name_H-M   'P 1'
#
loop_
_entity.id
_entity.type
_entity.pdbx_description
1 polymer ?
#
loop_
_entity_poly.entity_id
_entity_poly.type
_entity_poly.pdbx_seq_one_letter_code
_entity_poly.pdbx_strand_id
1 'polypeptide(L)'
;LITQIMENKQALKLIEKIQKDLLQDKFVVSEIVEDLKKIREITLELNNPVVTKALRLAYEHLDSNNAFFIGIPDDEPVDSKESEIEANISEENNIESFNYFLSLFTDLSKKNNVLDLKEYNKAFLAY
;
A
#
# COMPACT_ATOMS: atom_id res chain seq x y z
N LEU A 1 1.93 -22.19 3.45
CA LEU A 1 1.07 -21.61 2.45
C LEU A 1 1.18 -20.10 2.46
N ILE A 2 0.85 -19.49 1.34
CA ILE A 2 0.99 -18.05 1.14
C ILE A 2 0.25 -17.25 2.20
N THR A 3 -1.01 -17.62 2.48
CA THR A 3 -1.81 -16.91 3.46
C THR A 3 -1.23 -16.96 4.87
N GLN A 4 -0.46 -17.99 5.17
CA GLN A 4 0.12 -18.17 6.49
C GLN A 4 1.16 -17.12 6.82
N ILE A 5 1.84 -16.56 5.82
CA ILE A 5 2.85 -15.54 6.07
C ILE A 5 2.19 -14.23 6.52
N MET A 6 1.06 -13.86 5.91
CA MET A 6 0.33 -12.67 6.35
C MET A 6 -0.52 -12.94 7.58
N GLU A 7 -0.61 -14.18 8.01
CA GLU A 7 -1.08 -14.53 9.34
C GLU A 7 0.03 -14.35 10.36
N ASN A 8 1.24 -14.06 9.90
CA ASN A 8 2.35 -13.76 10.79
C ASN A 8 1.97 -12.58 11.67
N LYS A 9 1.95 -12.82 12.97
CA LYS A 9 1.49 -11.83 13.94
C LYS A 9 2.32 -10.55 13.91
N GLN A 10 3.60 -10.66 13.62
CA GLN A 10 4.46 -9.49 13.57
C GLN A 10 4.08 -8.57 12.41
N ALA A 11 3.83 -9.13 11.22
CA ALA A 11 3.43 -8.35 10.07
C ALA A 11 2.09 -7.67 10.31
N LEU A 12 1.11 -8.41 10.84
CA LEU A 12 -0.20 -7.85 11.14
C LEU A 12 -0.12 -6.75 12.20
N LYS A 13 0.70 -6.94 13.22
CA LYS A 13 0.87 -5.91 14.26
C LYS A 13 1.47 -4.63 13.70
N LEU A 14 2.41 -4.75 12.77
CA LEU A 14 3.01 -3.57 12.15
C LEU A 14 1.98 -2.83 11.29
N ILE A 15 1.17 -3.56 10.54
CA ILE A 15 0.10 -2.96 9.75
C ILE A 15 -0.91 -2.26 10.66
N GLU A 16 -1.36 -2.94 11.70
CA GLU A 16 -2.32 -2.38 12.65
C GLU A 16 -1.77 -1.15 13.38
N LYS A 17 -0.47 -1.17 13.71
CA LYS A 17 0.18 -0.02 14.33
C LYS A 17 0.11 1.21 13.43
N ILE A 18 0.43 1.04 12.14
CA ILE A 18 0.36 2.15 11.20
C ILE A 18 -1.08 2.64 11.07
N GLN A 19 -2.03 1.73 10.90
CA GLN A 19 -3.45 2.09 10.77
C GLN A 19 -3.97 2.83 12.01
N LYS A 20 -3.58 2.38 13.18
CA LYS A 20 -3.98 3.04 14.43
C LYS A 20 -3.42 4.46 14.52
N ASP A 21 -2.15 4.63 14.14
CA ASP A 21 -1.53 5.95 14.12
C ASP A 21 -2.25 6.87 13.15
N LEU A 22 -2.65 6.37 11.99
CA LEU A 22 -3.39 7.16 11.00
C LEU A 22 -4.74 7.64 11.55
N LEU A 23 -5.42 6.79 12.33
CA LEU A 23 -6.70 7.15 12.95
C LEU A 23 -6.55 8.23 14.01
N GLN A 24 -5.37 8.38 14.58
CA GLN A 24 -5.07 9.37 15.61
C GLN A 24 -4.37 10.61 15.04
N ASP A 25 -4.46 10.79 13.74
CA ASP A 25 -3.79 11.88 13.02
C ASP A 25 -2.27 11.90 13.23
N LYS A 26 -1.70 10.75 13.52
CA LYS A 26 -0.26 10.62 13.68
C LYS A 26 0.35 10.08 12.38
N PHE A 27 1.07 10.95 11.68
CA PHE A 27 1.68 10.60 10.42
C PHE A 27 3.16 10.98 10.44
N VAL A 28 3.99 10.01 10.86
CA VAL A 28 5.45 10.21 10.93
C VAL A 28 6.10 9.34 9.87
N VAL A 29 6.51 9.95 8.77
CA VAL A 29 7.01 9.22 7.59
C VAL A 29 8.18 8.31 7.94
N SER A 30 9.14 8.78 8.73
CA SER A 30 10.32 7.95 9.07
C SER A 30 9.93 6.66 9.79
N GLU A 31 8.97 6.70 10.70
CA GLU A 31 8.49 5.51 11.40
C GLU A 31 7.73 4.58 10.45
N ILE A 32 6.87 5.17 9.61
CA ILE A 32 6.07 4.39 8.65
C ILE A 32 6.99 3.68 7.66
N VAL A 33 7.99 4.38 7.14
CA VAL A 33 8.94 3.79 6.19
C VAL A 33 9.67 2.61 6.82
N GLU A 34 10.13 2.75 8.08
CA GLU A 34 10.80 1.65 8.77
C GLU A 34 9.86 0.46 8.96
N ASP A 35 8.62 0.71 9.33
CA ASP A 35 7.65 -0.36 9.52
C ASP A 35 7.34 -1.07 8.20
N LEU A 36 7.19 -0.32 7.10
CA LEU A 36 6.96 -0.92 5.79
C LEU A 36 8.14 -1.77 5.33
N LYS A 37 9.36 -1.34 5.61
CA LYS A 37 10.55 -2.13 5.29
C LYS A 37 10.55 -3.45 6.04
N LYS A 38 10.17 -3.44 7.32
CA LYS A 38 10.07 -4.67 8.12
C LYS A 38 9.00 -5.60 7.57
N ILE A 39 7.84 -5.07 7.21
CA ILE A 39 6.77 -5.86 6.61
C ILE A 39 7.26 -6.49 5.31
N ARG A 40 7.97 -5.72 4.48
CA ARG A 40 8.50 -6.22 3.21
C ARG A 40 9.45 -7.40 3.42
N GLU A 41 10.33 -7.33 4.42
CA GLU A 41 11.23 -8.44 4.74
C GLU A 41 10.44 -9.72 5.05
N ILE A 42 9.35 -9.59 5.81
CA ILE A 42 8.50 -10.73 6.14
C ILE A 42 7.84 -11.28 4.88
N THR A 43 7.37 -10.41 3.99
CA THR A 43 6.64 -10.83 2.79
C THR A 43 7.54 -11.36 1.67
N LEU A 44 8.85 -11.17 1.76
CA LEU A 44 9.77 -11.71 0.75
C LEU A 44 9.61 -13.22 0.59
N GLU A 45 9.28 -13.93 1.66
CA GLU A 45 9.08 -15.37 1.63
C GLU A 45 7.88 -15.81 0.80
N LEU A 46 6.97 -14.89 0.48
CA LEU A 46 5.80 -15.19 -0.35
C LEU A 46 6.17 -15.47 -1.80
N ASN A 47 7.32 -14.99 -2.25
CA ASN A 47 7.71 -15.04 -3.66
C ASN A 47 6.64 -14.41 -4.57
N ASN A 48 6.00 -13.36 -4.07
CA ASN A 48 4.97 -12.63 -4.82
C ASN A 48 5.48 -11.24 -5.16
N PRO A 49 5.93 -11.04 -6.42
CA PRO A 49 6.52 -9.75 -6.81
C PRO A 49 5.56 -8.55 -6.68
N VAL A 50 4.28 -8.78 -6.86
CA VAL A 50 3.30 -7.70 -6.73
C VAL A 50 3.29 -7.15 -5.30
N VAL A 51 3.28 -8.05 -4.32
CA VAL A 51 3.21 -7.69 -2.90
C VAL A 51 4.48 -6.98 -2.45
N THR A 52 5.64 -7.57 -2.73
CA THR A 52 6.91 -6.98 -2.30
C THR A 52 7.20 -5.67 -3.02
N LYS A 53 6.82 -5.58 -4.29
CA LYS A 53 6.98 -4.35 -5.07
C LYS A 53 6.08 -3.24 -4.52
N ALA A 54 4.84 -3.57 -4.15
CA ALA A 54 3.92 -2.59 -3.59
C ALA A 54 4.48 -1.95 -2.32
N LEU A 55 5.03 -2.76 -1.42
CA LEU A 55 5.63 -2.24 -0.20
C LEU A 55 6.83 -1.34 -0.49
N ARG A 56 7.70 -1.76 -1.40
CA ARG A 56 8.87 -0.97 -1.77
C ARG A 56 8.48 0.36 -2.40
N LEU A 57 7.56 0.34 -3.35
CA LEU A 57 7.11 1.56 -4.02
C LEU A 57 6.43 2.51 -3.03
N ALA A 58 5.68 1.95 -2.06
CA ALA A 58 5.03 2.77 -1.05
C ALA A 58 6.03 3.49 -0.16
N TYR A 59 7.03 2.78 0.38
CA TYR A 59 7.96 3.46 1.26
C TYR A 59 8.88 4.42 0.50
N GLU A 60 9.21 4.11 -0.75
CA GLU A 60 9.97 5.05 -1.58
C GLU A 60 9.17 6.32 -1.87
N HIS A 61 7.87 6.15 -2.15
CA HIS A 61 6.98 7.28 -2.39
C HIS A 61 6.86 8.18 -1.15
N LEU A 62 6.67 7.57 0.01
CA LEU A 62 6.57 8.31 1.27
C LEU A 62 7.88 9.05 1.59
N ASP A 63 9.00 8.38 1.38
CA ASP A 63 10.30 8.97 1.66
C ASP A 63 10.60 10.15 0.74
N SER A 64 10.22 10.05 -0.53
CA SER A 64 10.46 11.10 -1.52
C SER A 64 9.53 12.30 -1.36
N ASN A 65 8.30 12.07 -0.93
CA ASN A 65 7.26 13.11 -0.94
C ASN A 65 6.81 13.56 0.45
N ASN A 66 7.22 12.85 1.49
CA ASN A 66 6.80 13.09 2.88
C ASN A 66 5.28 13.03 3.04
N ALA A 67 4.59 12.31 2.17
CA ALA A 67 3.14 12.18 2.14
C ALA A 67 2.74 11.04 1.21
N PHE A 68 1.48 10.61 1.29
CA PHE A 68 0.93 9.59 0.41
C PHE A 68 -0.04 10.26 -0.57
N PHE A 69 0.35 10.33 -1.83
CA PHE A 69 -0.38 11.07 -2.86
C PHE A 69 -1.12 10.19 -3.85
N ILE A 70 -1.23 8.90 -3.59
CA ILE A 70 -1.94 7.99 -4.48
C ILE A 70 -3.36 7.78 -3.99
N GLY A 71 -4.34 7.95 -4.88
CA GLY A 71 -5.75 7.73 -4.54
C GLY A 71 -6.12 6.26 -4.57
N ILE A 72 -7.31 5.94 -4.04
CA ILE A 72 -7.84 4.59 -4.08
C ILE A 72 -8.10 4.21 -5.54
N PRO A 73 -7.63 3.03 -6.00
CA PRO A 73 -7.87 2.61 -7.37
C PRO A 73 -9.36 2.50 -7.69
N ASP A 74 -9.72 2.90 -8.90
CA ASP A 74 -11.08 2.83 -9.39
C ASP A 74 -11.24 1.54 -10.20
N ASP A 75 -12.19 0.69 -9.79
CA ASP A 75 -12.45 -0.58 -10.47
C ASP A 75 -13.36 -0.42 -11.69
N GLU A 76 -13.96 0.76 -11.86
CA GLU A 76 -14.86 0.96 -12.97
C GLU A 76 -14.11 1.17 -14.28
N PRO A 77 -14.58 0.58 -15.38
CA PRO A 77 -13.98 0.84 -16.69
C PRO A 77 -14.11 2.30 -17.05
N VAL A 78 -13.02 2.88 -17.52
CA VAL A 78 -12.98 4.29 -17.88
C VAL A 78 -12.64 4.40 -19.35
N ASP A 79 -13.26 5.34 -20.02
CA ASP A 79 -13.05 5.54 -21.45
C ASP A 79 -11.67 6.10 -21.77
N SER A 80 -11.07 6.79 -20.83
CA SER A 80 -9.76 7.39 -21.01
C SER A 80 -8.76 6.86 -19.99
N LYS A 81 -7.71 6.22 -20.47
CA LYS A 81 -6.66 5.68 -19.59
C LYS A 81 -5.85 6.78 -18.92
N GLU A 82 -5.68 7.89 -19.59
CA GLU A 82 -4.98 9.03 -19.02
C GLU A 82 -5.74 9.62 -17.85
N SER A 83 -7.06 9.69 -17.98
CA SER A 83 -7.90 10.17 -16.91
C SER A 83 -7.88 9.25 -15.70
N GLU A 84 -7.76 7.93 -15.92
CA GLU A 84 -7.65 6.97 -14.85
C GLU A 84 -6.42 7.23 -13.98
N ILE A 85 -5.28 7.43 -14.65
CA ILE A 85 -4.02 7.66 -13.94
C ILE A 85 -4.08 8.96 -13.15
N GLU A 86 -4.61 10.02 -13.77
CA GLU A 86 -4.74 11.30 -13.10
C GLU A 86 -5.69 11.24 -11.90
N ALA A 87 -6.79 10.48 -12.05
CA ALA A 87 -7.76 10.34 -10.97
C ALA A 87 -7.20 9.62 -9.75
N ASN A 88 -6.15 8.82 -9.93
CA ASN A 88 -5.53 8.08 -8.84
C ASN A 88 -4.40 8.83 -8.14
N ILE A 89 -4.14 10.06 -8.57
CA ILE A 89 -3.11 10.89 -7.95
C ILE A 89 -3.79 11.98 -7.11
N SER A 90 -3.45 12.05 -5.84
CA SER A 90 -3.97 13.05 -4.94
C SER A 90 -3.01 14.24 -4.84
N GLU A 91 -3.54 15.44 -4.63
CA GLU A 91 -2.74 16.63 -4.39
C GLU A 91 -2.44 16.81 -2.89
N GLU A 92 -3.13 16.06 -2.05
CA GLU A 92 -2.97 16.12 -0.61
C GLU A 92 -2.64 14.74 -0.05
N ASN A 93 -2.07 14.72 1.16
CA ASN A 93 -1.78 13.47 1.84
C ASN A 93 -3.07 12.66 2.02
N ASN A 94 -3.19 11.57 1.30
CA ASN A 94 -4.41 10.78 1.23
C ASN A 94 -4.39 9.64 2.23
N ILE A 95 -4.75 9.95 3.47
CA ILE A 95 -4.76 8.98 4.58
C ILE A 95 -5.75 7.84 4.31
N GLU A 96 -6.91 8.16 3.76
CA GLU A 96 -7.92 7.15 3.46
C GLU A 96 -7.38 6.11 2.48
N SER A 97 -6.71 6.56 1.42
CA SER A 97 -6.13 5.66 0.43
C SER A 97 -5.01 4.83 1.03
N PHE A 98 -4.16 5.44 1.84
CA PHE A 98 -3.06 4.72 2.48
C PHE A 98 -3.60 3.66 3.43
N ASN A 99 -4.63 3.97 4.20
CA ASN A 99 -5.26 3.00 5.09
C ASN A 99 -5.86 1.83 4.30
N TYR A 100 -6.53 2.11 3.19
CA TYR A 100 -7.06 1.09 2.30
C TYR A 100 -5.94 0.22 1.74
N PHE A 101 -4.86 0.83 1.27
CA PHE A 101 -3.68 0.13 0.78
C PHE A 101 -3.16 -0.87 1.82
N LEU A 102 -3.01 -0.43 3.07
CA LEU A 102 -2.53 -1.29 4.15
C LEU A 102 -3.48 -2.46 4.40
N SER A 103 -4.79 -2.23 4.31
CA SER A 103 -5.77 -3.27 4.55
C SER A 103 -5.68 -4.41 3.54
N LEU A 104 -5.17 -4.15 2.33
CA LEU A 104 -5.04 -5.17 1.29
C LEU A 104 -4.06 -6.27 1.68
N PHE A 105 -3.07 -5.94 2.52
CA PHE A 105 -2.07 -6.92 2.95
C PHE A 105 -2.58 -7.85 4.04
N THR A 106 -3.72 -7.56 4.64
CA THR A 106 -4.25 -8.37 5.73
C THR A 106 -4.87 -9.67 5.25
N ASP A 107 -5.22 -9.75 3.97
CA ASP A 107 -5.75 -10.99 3.39
C ASP A 107 -5.31 -11.13 1.93
N LEU A 108 -4.13 -11.67 1.73
CA LEU A 108 -3.56 -11.87 0.40
C LEU A 108 -4.13 -13.09 -0.33
N SER A 109 -5.01 -13.85 0.32
CA SER A 109 -5.72 -14.92 -0.35
C SER A 109 -6.83 -14.38 -1.26
N LYS A 110 -7.27 -13.16 -1.02
CA LYS A 110 -8.28 -12.53 -1.88
C LYS A 110 -7.63 -12.01 -3.15
N LYS A 111 -8.10 -12.54 -4.27
CA LYS A 111 -7.57 -12.16 -5.58
C LYS A 111 -7.72 -10.65 -5.83
N ASN A 112 -8.85 -10.08 -5.44
CA ASN A 112 -9.10 -8.66 -5.65
C ASN A 112 -8.12 -7.78 -4.88
N ASN A 113 -7.67 -8.23 -3.71
CA ASN A 113 -6.68 -7.48 -2.94
C ASN A 113 -5.36 -7.38 -3.70
N VAL A 114 -4.92 -8.49 -4.29
CA VAL A 114 -3.69 -8.50 -5.08
C VAL A 114 -3.84 -7.66 -6.35
N LEU A 115 -5.00 -7.72 -7.00
CA LEU A 115 -5.28 -6.89 -8.18
C LEU A 115 -5.25 -5.39 -7.84
N ASP A 116 -5.80 -5.01 -6.70
CA ASP A 116 -5.75 -3.61 -6.25
C ASP A 116 -4.31 -3.18 -5.96
N LEU A 117 -3.49 -4.06 -5.40
CA LEU A 117 -2.07 -3.76 -5.21
C LEU A 117 -1.36 -3.53 -6.54
N LYS A 118 -1.73 -4.28 -7.59
CA LYS A 118 -1.19 -4.03 -8.92
C LYS A 118 -1.55 -2.64 -9.42
N GLU A 119 -2.78 -2.19 -9.16
CA GLU A 119 -3.21 -0.86 -9.56
C GLU A 119 -2.47 0.22 -8.79
N TYR A 120 -2.23 0.02 -7.50
CA TYR A 120 -1.38 0.93 -6.74
C TYR A 120 0.03 0.99 -7.31
N ASN A 121 0.59 -0.15 -7.69
CA ASN A 121 1.93 -0.20 -8.28
C ASN A 121 2.00 0.64 -9.57
N LYS A 122 0.98 0.53 -10.41
CA LYS A 122 0.91 1.35 -11.64
C LYS A 122 0.87 2.84 -11.31
N ALA A 123 0.08 3.21 -10.31
CA ALA A 123 -0.05 4.60 -9.91
C ALA A 123 1.27 5.15 -9.32
N PHE A 124 1.95 4.38 -8.49
CA PHE A 124 3.25 4.77 -7.96
C PHE A 124 4.25 5.01 -9.09
N LEU A 125 4.28 4.11 -10.06
CA LEU A 125 5.23 4.21 -11.17
C LEU A 125 4.89 5.37 -12.12
N ALA A 126 3.62 5.72 -12.21
CA ALA A 126 3.17 6.84 -13.04
C ALA A 126 3.36 8.19 -12.35
N TYR A 127 3.50 8.19 -11.03
CA TYR A 127 3.69 9.41 -10.28
C TYR A 127 5.06 10.02 -10.56
#